data_146265b65c51d71f552be41be4e76cb3
#
_entry.id   146265b65c51d71f552be41be4e76cb3
#
_cell.length_a   1.000
_cell.length_b   1.000
_cell.length_c   1.000
_cell.angle_alpha   90.00
_cell.angle_beta   90.00
_cell.angle_gamma   90.00
#
_symmetry.space_group_name_H-M   'P 1'
#
loop_
_entity.id
_entity.type
_entity.pdbx_description
1 polymer ?
#
loop_
_entity_poly.entity_id
_entity_poly.type
_entity_poly.pdbx_seq_one_letter_code
_entity_poly.pdbx_strand_id
1 'polypeptide(L)' 'MMTNMKISKIITGTLLYPITIGEPALIHQHNGLTRTTTVTTVSKITTTEIRFETHNTKYVLRLIPMGKVGVSV' A
#
# COMPACT_ATOMS: atom_id res chain seq x y z
N MET A 1 26.41 8.01 -10.52
CA MET A 1 25.94 7.75 -10.16
C MET A 1 24.84 7.51 -10.34
N MET A 2 24.40 6.98 -10.60
CA MET A 2 23.36 6.83 -10.78
C MET A 2 22.58 6.60 -9.86
N THR A 3 21.68 6.90 -9.76
CA THR A 3 20.97 6.74 -8.77
C THR A 3 19.93 5.94 -9.00
N ASN A 4 19.47 5.20 -8.17
CA ASN A 4 18.45 4.41 -8.27
C ASN A 4 17.27 5.13 -7.92
N MET A 5 16.59 5.73 -8.77
CA MET A 5 15.40 6.37 -8.44
C MET A 5 14.28 5.44 -8.52
N LYS A 6 13.56 5.21 -7.47
CA LYS A 6 12.40 4.34 -7.48
C LYS A 6 11.19 5.07 -8.04
N ILE A 7 10.32 4.32 -8.65
CA ILE A 7 9.06 4.86 -9.12
C ILE A 7 8.17 5.12 -7.93
N SER A 8 7.46 6.22 -7.92
CA SER A 8 6.52 6.53 -6.84
C SER A 8 5.10 6.32 -7.32
N LYS A 9 4.30 5.65 -6.51
CA LYS A 9 2.90 5.41 -6.84
C LYS A 9 2.02 5.73 -5.64
N ILE A 10 0.87 6.33 -5.92
CA ILE A 10 -0.13 6.58 -4.91
C ILE A 10 -1.31 5.72 -5.28
N ILE A 11 -1.74 4.87 -4.37
CA ILE A 11 -2.86 4.00 -4.62
C ILE A 11 -3.85 4.11 -3.47
N THR A 12 -5.08 3.75 -3.71
CA THR A 12 -6.13 3.82 -2.70
C THR A 12 -6.76 2.44 -2.59
N GLY A 13 -6.93 1.97 -1.39
CA GLY A 13 -7.53 0.66 -1.19
C GLY A 13 -7.46 0.19 0.25
N THR A 14 -7.62 -1.09 0.43
CA THR A 14 -7.63 -1.72 1.73
C THR A 14 -6.65 -2.88 1.72
N LEU A 15 -5.87 -3.02 2.78
CA LEU A 15 -4.99 -4.17 2.88
C LEU A 15 -5.77 -5.40 3.29
N LEU A 16 -5.51 -6.53 2.66
CA LEU A 16 -6.14 -7.76 3.07
C LEU A 16 -5.44 -8.37 4.28
N TYR A 17 -4.16 -8.10 4.44
CA TYR A 17 -3.39 -8.59 5.57
C TYR A 17 -2.51 -7.45 6.04
N PRO A 18 -2.03 -7.47 7.27
CA PRO A 18 -1.10 -6.45 7.73
C PRO A 18 0.13 -6.42 6.83
N ILE A 19 0.64 -5.24 6.55
CA ILE A 19 1.81 -5.14 5.71
C ILE A 19 3.01 -5.69 6.46
N THR A 20 3.79 -6.53 5.80
CA THR A 20 4.90 -7.23 6.44
C THR A 20 6.13 -7.15 5.56
N ILE A 21 7.25 -6.73 6.14
CA ILE A 21 8.51 -6.72 5.41
C ILE A 21 8.89 -8.17 5.09
N GLY A 22 9.28 -8.40 3.87
CA GLY A 22 9.63 -9.74 3.42
C GLY A 22 8.51 -10.43 2.66
N GLU A 23 7.37 -9.82 2.59
CA GLU A 23 6.23 -10.40 1.89
C GLU A 23 5.58 -9.41 0.95
N PRO A 24 4.86 -9.85 -0.07
CA PRO A 24 4.13 -8.93 -0.94
C PRO A 24 2.98 -8.30 -0.18
N ALA A 25 2.58 -7.11 -0.56
CA ALA A 25 1.39 -6.48 -0.03
C ALA A 25 0.22 -6.85 -0.94
N LEU A 26 -0.93 -7.18 -0.35
CA LEU A 26 -2.14 -7.46 -1.09
C LEU A 26 -3.14 -6.37 -0.80
N ILE A 27 -3.53 -5.65 -1.84
CA ILE A 27 -4.35 -4.47 -1.71
C ILE A 27 -5.61 -4.64 -2.53
N HIS A 28 -6.75 -4.50 -1.87
CA HIS A 28 -8.02 -4.56 -2.55
C HIS A 28 -8.38 -3.15 -2.97
N GLN A 29 -8.47 -2.92 -4.27
CA GLN A 29 -8.80 -1.63 -4.81
C GLN A 29 -10.15 -1.68 -5.48
N HIS A 30 -10.64 -0.51 -5.87
CA HIS A 30 -11.94 -0.42 -6.53
C HIS A 30 -12.06 -1.37 -7.70
N ASN A 31 -11.04 -1.50 -8.49
CA ASN A 31 -11.12 -2.33 -9.68
C ASN A 31 -10.47 -3.69 -9.53
N GLY A 32 -10.22 -4.12 -8.36
CA GLY A 32 -9.68 -5.46 -8.18
C GLY A 32 -8.57 -5.54 -7.15
N LEU A 33 -7.87 -6.66 -7.18
CA LEU A 33 -6.84 -6.95 -6.21
C LEU A 33 -5.48 -6.68 -6.82
N THR A 34 -4.65 -5.99 -6.09
CA THR A 34 -3.28 -5.71 -6.50
C THR A 34 -2.32 -6.41 -5.56
N ARG A 35 -1.36 -7.12 -6.12
CA ARG A 35 -0.32 -7.75 -5.34
C ARG A 35 0.99 -7.10 -5.73
N THR A 36 1.71 -6.58 -4.75
CA THR A 36 3.01 -5.97 -5.02
C THR A 36 4.10 -7.02 -5.02
N THR A 37 5.30 -6.64 -5.37
CA THR A 37 6.45 -7.48 -5.10
C THR A 37 6.77 -7.39 -3.62
N THR A 38 7.82 -8.02 -3.19
CA THR A 38 8.16 -8.11 -1.77
C THR A 38 8.41 -6.74 -1.15
N VAL A 39 7.79 -6.47 -0.04
CA VAL A 39 7.96 -5.23 0.69
C VAL A 39 9.32 -5.25 1.37
N THR A 40 10.11 -4.22 1.17
CA THR A 40 11.43 -4.13 1.77
C THR A 40 11.50 -3.14 2.92
N THR A 41 10.64 -2.14 2.91
CA THR A 41 10.68 -1.08 3.91
C THR A 41 9.28 -0.58 4.18
N VAL A 42 8.99 -0.30 5.43
CA VAL A 42 7.73 0.35 5.80
C VAL A 42 8.12 1.62 6.54
N SER A 43 7.79 2.77 5.98
CA SER A 43 8.24 4.03 6.55
C SER A 43 7.16 4.77 7.33
N LYS A 44 5.89 4.43 7.15
CA LYS A 44 4.84 5.12 7.87
C LYS A 44 3.60 4.25 7.92
N ILE A 45 2.97 4.15 9.07
CA ILE A 45 1.71 3.46 9.21
C ILE A 45 0.80 4.34 10.06
N THR A 46 -0.32 4.75 9.48
CA THR A 46 -1.35 5.48 10.22
C THR A 46 -2.68 4.86 9.88
N THR A 47 -3.75 5.34 10.45
CA THR A 47 -5.08 4.81 10.16
C THR A 47 -5.57 5.22 8.79
N THR A 48 -4.94 6.19 8.15
CA THR A 48 -5.40 6.68 6.85
C THR A 48 -4.39 6.44 5.74
N GLU A 49 -3.17 6.11 6.07
CA GLU A 49 -2.13 6.04 5.06
C GLU A 49 -1.00 5.13 5.50
N ILE A 50 -0.50 4.35 4.57
CA ILE A 50 0.69 3.53 4.80
C ILE A 50 1.67 3.85 3.70
N ARG A 51 2.92 4.08 4.06
CA ARG A 51 3.98 4.30 3.10
C ARG A 51 4.96 3.16 3.19
N PHE A 52 5.18 2.50 2.10
CA PHE A 52 6.08 1.37 2.06
C PHE A 52 6.80 1.31 0.72
N GLU A 53 7.82 0.49 0.65
CA GLU A 53 8.61 0.36 -0.56
C GLU A 53 8.83 -1.09 -0.89
N THR A 54 8.91 -1.37 -2.16
CA THR A 54 9.42 -2.62 -2.66
C THR A 54 10.76 -2.31 -3.30
N HIS A 55 11.35 -3.26 -3.99
CA HIS A 55 12.66 -3.05 -4.56
C HIS A 55 12.69 -1.87 -5.54
N ASN A 56 11.66 -1.73 -6.33
CA ASN A 56 11.64 -0.70 -7.37
C ASN A 56 10.62 0.41 -7.19
N THR A 57 9.80 0.39 -6.19
CA THR A 57 8.68 1.31 -6.09
C THR A 57 8.46 1.82 -4.67
N LYS A 58 8.15 3.10 -4.57
CA LYS A 58 7.74 3.69 -3.31
C LYS A 58 6.25 3.86 -3.39
N TYR A 59 5.51 3.28 -2.45
CA TYR A 59 4.06 3.35 -2.45
C TYR A 59 3.52 4.23 -1.34
N VAL A 60 2.50 5.00 -1.66
CA VAL A 60 1.69 5.67 -0.67
C VAL A 60 0.31 5.05 -0.82
N LEU A 61 -0.09 4.24 0.15
CA LEU A 61 -1.39 3.61 0.14
C LEU A 61 -2.33 4.42 0.99
N ARG A 62 -3.35 4.98 0.37
CA ARG A 62 -4.38 5.70 1.10
C ARG A 62 -5.45 4.70 1.45
N LEU A 63 -5.65 4.51 2.76
CA LEU A 63 -6.57 3.49 3.23
C LEU A 63 -8.01 3.97 3.18
N ILE A 64 -8.88 3.08 2.75
CA ILE A 64 -10.29 3.36 2.76
C ILE A 64 -10.83 2.92 4.10
N PRO A 65 -11.42 3.82 4.88
CA PRO A 65 -11.94 3.44 6.18
C PRO A 65 -13.06 2.46 6.05
N MET A 66 -12.88 1.29 6.65
CA MET A 66 -13.91 0.28 6.53
C MET A 66 -15.21 0.71 7.17
N GLY A 67 -15.14 1.46 8.18
CA GLY A 67 -16.35 1.83 8.85
C GLY A 67 -17.22 2.77 8.10
N LYS A 68 -16.72 3.39 7.07
CA LYS A 68 -17.53 4.22 6.34
C LYS A 68 -18.26 3.62 5.28
N VAL A 69 -17.85 2.50 4.92
CA VAL A 69 -18.43 1.82 3.86
C VAL A 69 -19.72 1.37 4.32
N GLY A 70 -20.61 1.46 3.96
CA GLY A 70 -21.72 0.91 4.32
C GLY A 70 -22.49 1.60 5.27
N VAL A 71 -22.03 2.50 5.76
CA VAL A 71 -22.68 3.03 6.68
C VAL A 71 -23.62 3.85 6.26
N SER A 72 -23.70 3.99 5.36
CA SER A 72 -24.54 4.71 4.97
C SER A 72 -25.63 4.61 5.47
N VAL A 73 -25.89 4.23 5.92
CA VAL A 73 -26.97 4.16 6.38
C VAL A 73 -27.29 4.63 6.80
#